data_e3a7e5c51d4ea875861e35f9f0ab3b7b
#
_entry.id   e3a7e5c51d4ea875861e35f9f0ab3b7b
#
_cell.length_a   1.000
_cell.length_b   1.000
_cell.length_c   1.000
_cell.angle_alpha   90.00
_cell.angle_beta   90.00
_cell.angle_gamma   90.00
#
_symmetry.space_group_name_H-M   'P 1'
#
loop_
_entity.id
_entity.type
_entity.pdbx_description
1 polymer ?
#
loop_
_entity_poly.entity_id
_entity_poly.type
_entity_poly.pdbx_seq_one_letter_code
_entity_poly.pdbx_strand_id
1 'polypeptide(L)'
;RDSISTAKASDRIINGEDAFKLYDTYGFPIELTEEIAVNEGLQIDMDAFESHMDAQRERARKARQNNQSMQVQSEVLKAIKTPSQFLGYETFETDAVITDIILDGARVSSADAGETIHFILNQTPFYAVSGGQVADKGVITNDHFEIAVTDVIKAPNGQHLHTGIVQFGEVQESANVTAKVNSQARKAIMKNHSATHLLHAALKTVLGEHVNQAGSLVDSERPVSYTHL
;
A
#
# COMPACT_ATOMS: atom_id res chain seq x y z
N ARG A 1 31.92 3.28 7.39
CA ARG A 1 33.09 4.09 7.85
C ARG A 1 32.67 5.17 8.83
N ASP A 2 31.53 5.84 8.59
CA ASP A 2 31.06 6.93 9.46
C ASP A 2 30.68 6.46 10.87
N SER A 3 30.00 5.32 11.01
CA SER A 3 29.66 4.73 12.32
C SER A 3 30.88 4.34 13.14
N ILE A 4 31.95 3.86 12.48
CA ILE A 4 33.22 3.55 13.15
C ILE A 4 33.91 4.82 13.65
N SER A 5 33.92 5.89 12.82
CA SER A 5 34.50 7.17 13.21
C SER A 5 33.77 7.81 14.39
N THR A 6 32.43 7.73 14.40
CA THR A 6 31.59 8.23 15.48
C THR A 6 31.81 7.42 16.77
N ALA A 7 31.84 6.09 16.69
CA ALA A 7 32.08 5.21 17.84
C ALA A 7 33.48 5.42 18.44
N LYS A 8 34.51 5.67 17.61
CA LYS A 8 35.87 5.98 18.11
C LYS A 8 35.97 7.33 18.83
N ALA A 9 35.07 8.27 18.50
CA ALA A 9 35.01 9.60 19.13
C ALA A 9 34.20 9.64 20.43
N SER A 10 33.41 8.58 20.73
CA SER A 10 32.60 8.48 21.94
C SER A 10 32.97 7.21 22.75
N ASP A 11 32.00 6.44 23.16
CA ASP A 11 32.15 5.35 24.14
C ASP A 11 32.74 4.04 23.58
N ARG A 12 33.29 4.03 22.36
CA ARG A 12 33.75 2.85 21.62
C ARG A 12 32.69 1.79 21.35
N ILE A 13 31.42 2.23 21.27
CA ILE A 13 30.30 1.39 20.96
C ILE A 13 29.66 1.82 19.64
N ILE A 14 29.47 0.90 18.72
CA ILE A 14 28.68 1.07 17.50
C ILE A 14 27.21 0.98 17.89
N ASN A 15 26.41 1.98 17.51
CA ASN A 15 24.98 1.99 17.79
C ASN A 15 24.27 0.78 17.14
N GLY A 16 23.41 0.09 17.89
CA GLY A 16 22.66 -1.05 17.42
C GLY A 16 21.71 -0.75 16.25
N GLU A 17 21.22 0.49 16.11
CA GLU A 17 20.45 0.94 14.94
C GLU A 17 21.30 0.92 13.67
N ASP A 18 22.54 1.41 13.73
CA ASP A 18 23.46 1.39 12.59
C ASP A 18 23.82 -0.04 12.20
N ALA A 19 24.07 -0.93 13.18
CA ALA A 19 24.34 -2.34 12.96
C ALA A 19 23.12 -3.03 12.32
N PHE A 20 21.91 -2.71 12.80
CA PHE A 20 20.64 -3.21 12.24
C PHE A 20 20.45 -2.71 10.80
N LYS A 21 20.74 -1.47 10.50
CA LYS A 21 20.65 -0.92 9.13
C LYS A 21 21.62 -1.60 8.17
N LEU A 22 22.84 -1.93 8.62
CA LEU A 22 23.79 -2.71 7.82
C LEU A 22 23.22 -4.10 7.51
N TYR A 23 22.61 -4.74 8.48
CA TYR A 23 22.00 -6.06 8.33
C TYR A 23 20.75 -6.03 7.43
N ASP A 24 19.77 -5.19 7.77
CA ASP A 24 18.44 -5.19 7.14
C ASP A 24 18.43 -4.55 5.75
N THR A 25 19.16 -3.45 5.57
CA THR A 25 19.13 -2.67 4.33
C THR A 25 20.20 -3.10 3.35
N TYR A 26 21.40 -3.43 3.85
CA TYR A 26 22.57 -3.74 3.01
C TYR A 26 22.91 -5.23 2.97
N GLY A 27 22.16 -6.06 3.70
CA GLY A 27 22.37 -7.52 3.75
C GLY A 27 23.72 -7.93 4.35
N PHE A 28 24.32 -7.07 5.20
CA PHE A 28 25.61 -7.31 5.80
C PHE A 28 25.46 -8.13 7.09
N PRO A 29 25.98 -9.37 7.19
CA PRO A 29 25.79 -10.22 8.35
C PRO A 29 26.31 -9.58 9.64
N ILE A 30 25.58 -9.77 10.75
CA ILE A 30 25.96 -9.17 12.05
C ILE A 30 27.31 -9.70 12.53
N GLU A 31 27.61 -10.96 12.26
CA GLU A 31 28.87 -11.61 12.63
C GLU A 31 30.07 -10.91 12.00
N LEU A 32 29.95 -10.44 10.75
CA LEU A 32 31.01 -9.68 10.08
C LEU A 32 31.11 -8.25 10.65
N THR A 33 29.99 -7.66 11.07
CA THR A 33 30.00 -6.36 11.74
C THR A 33 30.70 -6.47 13.10
N GLU A 34 30.47 -7.56 13.86
CA GLU A 34 31.15 -7.86 15.13
C GLU A 34 32.65 -8.06 14.93
N GLU A 35 33.05 -8.84 13.95
CA GLU A 35 34.47 -9.09 13.63
C GLU A 35 35.22 -7.80 13.30
N ILE A 36 34.61 -6.93 12.48
CA ILE A 36 35.19 -5.62 12.14
C ILE A 36 35.25 -4.73 13.40
N ALA A 37 34.19 -4.71 14.21
CA ALA A 37 34.15 -3.91 15.43
C ALA A 37 35.29 -4.33 16.40
N VAL A 38 35.45 -5.63 16.63
CA VAL A 38 36.51 -6.18 17.48
C VAL A 38 37.91 -5.82 16.95
N ASN A 39 38.15 -5.94 15.64
CA ASN A 39 39.42 -5.57 15.01
C ASN A 39 39.75 -4.09 15.14
N GLU A 40 38.74 -3.23 15.24
CA GLU A 40 38.88 -1.78 15.44
C GLU A 40 38.85 -1.36 16.93
N GLY A 41 38.76 -2.35 17.86
CA GLY A 41 38.70 -2.12 19.30
C GLY A 41 37.39 -1.49 19.75
N LEU A 42 36.29 -1.81 19.03
CA LEU A 42 34.93 -1.34 19.29
C LEU A 42 34.04 -2.50 19.74
N GLN A 43 32.94 -2.17 20.36
CA GLN A 43 31.83 -3.09 20.67
C GLN A 43 30.56 -2.67 19.89
N ILE A 44 29.57 -3.55 19.83
CA ILE A 44 28.26 -3.22 19.27
C ILE A 44 27.25 -3.23 20.39
N ASP A 45 26.31 -2.29 20.39
CA ASP A 45 25.12 -2.32 21.23
C ASP A 45 24.16 -3.42 20.71
N MET A 46 24.42 -4.66 21.17
CA MET A 46 23.64 -5.84 20.76
C MET A 46 22.21 -5.79 21.28
N ASP A 47 21.96 -5.20 22.46
CA ASP A 47 20.61 -5.08 23.02
C ASP A 47 19.74 -4.19 22.15
N ALA A 48 20.28 -3.07 21.69
CA ALA A 48 19.58 -2.21 20.74
C ALA A 48 19.42 -2.89 19.36
N PHE A 49 20.41 -3.61 18.87
CA PHE A 49 20.29 -4.40 17.63
C PHE A 49 19.17 -5.44 17.72
N GLU A 50 19.12 -6.23 18.78
CA GLU A 50 18.08 -7.24 19.01
C GLU A 50 16.69 -6.63 19.12
N SER A 51 16.56 -5.48 19.79
CA SER A 51 15.31 -4.73 19.88
C SER A 51 14.79 -4.32 18.49
N HIS A 52 15.67 -3.84 17.60
CA HIS A 52 15.31 -3.52 16.22
C HIS A 52 14.93 -4.76 15.40
N MET A 53 15.63 -5.87 15.60
CA MET A 53 15.31 -7.17 14.98
C MET A 53 13.93 -7.68 15.42
N ASP A 54 13.60 -7.58 16.70
CA ASP A 54 12.29 -8.00 17.21
C ASP A 54 11.16 -7.11 16.71
N ALA A 55 11.38 -5.80 16.62
CA ALA A 55 10.43 -4.89 16.01
C ALA A 55 10.20 -5.20 14.51
N GLN A 56 11.24 -5.62 13.78
CA GLN A 56 11.11 -6.07 12.40
C GLN A 56 10.33 -7.39 12.29
N ARG A 57 10.64 -8.37 13.15
CA ARG A 57 9.93 -9.66 13.23
C ARG A 57 8.44 -9.46 13.54
N GLU A 58 8.12 -8.53 14.45
CA GLU A 58 6.73 -8.20 14.80
C GLU A 58 5.99 -7.57 13.61
N ARG A 59 6.64 -6.63 12.89
CA ARG A 59 6.09 -6.06 11.65
C ARG A 59 5.85 -7.13 10.58
N ALA A 60 6.81 -8.05 10.40
CA ALA A 60 6.67 -9.16 9.45
C ALA A 60 5.56 -10.14 9.87
N ARG A 61 5.37 -10.37 11.18
CA ARG A 61 4.28 -11.21 11.72
C ARG A 61 2.91 -10.57 11.48
N LYS A 62 2.78 -9.26 11.73
CA LYS A 62 1.55 -8.50 11.42
C LYS A 62 1.23 -8.49 9.93
N ALA A 63 2.24 -8.34 9.08
CA ALA A 63 2.08 -8.43 7.62
C ALA A 63 1.63 -9.83 7.16
N ARG A 64 2.10 -10.92 7.83
CA ARG A 64 1.64 -12.29 7.56
C ARG A 64 0.20 -12.54 8.04
N GLN A 65 -0.21 -11.96 9.16
CA GLN A 65 -1.61 -12.01 9.63
C GLN A 65 -2.55 -11.33 8.62
N ASN A 66 -2.15 -10.19 8.05
CA ASN A 66 -2.88 -9.56 6.95
C ASN A 66 -2.96 -10.46 5.71
N ASN A 67 -1.92 -11.24 5.39
CA ASN A 67 -1.94 -12.20 4.29
C ASN A 67 -2.88 -13.40 4.55
N GLN A 68 -3.03 -13.86 5.80
CA GLN A 68 -4.03 -14.87 6.15
C GLN A 68 -5.46 -14.33 6.05
N SER A 69 -5.67 -13.09 6.46
CA SER A 69 -6.94 -12.36 6.23
C SER A 69 -7.25 -12.25 4.73
N MET A 70 -6.26 -11.97 3.88
CA MET A 70 -6.43 -11.97 2.41
C MET A 70 -6.77 -13.35 1.84
N GLN A 71 -6.28 -14.45 2.41
CA GLN A 71 -6.65 -15.81 1.96
C GLN A 71 -8.09 -16.15 2.32
N VAL A 72 -8.55 -15.84 3.52
CA VAL A 72 -9.96 -16.02 3.93
C VAL A 72 -10.88 -15.13 3.10
N GLN A 73 -10.51 -13.86 2.88
CA GLN A 73 -11.22 -12.97 1.95
C GLN A 73 -11.26 -13.53 0.52
N SER A 74 -10.22 -14.21 0.06
CA SER A 74 -10.15 -14.80 -1.27
C SER A 74 -11.22 -15.91 -1.47
N GLU A 75 -11.55 -16.70 -0.46
CA GLU A 75 -12.61 -17.70 -0.55
C GLU A 75 -14.01 -17.09 -0.56
N VAL A 76 -14.25 -16.10 0.29
CA VAL A 76 -15.49 -15.33 0.31
C VAL A 76 -15.70 -14.64 -1.04
N LEU A 77 -14.65 -13.98 -1.57
CA LEU A 77 -14.70 -13.28 -2.86
C LEU A 77 -14.94 -14.24 -4.05
N LYS A 78 -14.43 -15.48 -4.01
CA LYS A 78 -14.70 -16.47 -5.05
C LYS A 78 -16.17 -16.89 -5.12
N ALA A 79 -16.88 -16.81 -4.00
CA ALA A 79 -18.32 -17.10 -3.93
C ALA A 79 -19.18 -15.97 -4.51
N ILE A 80 -18.67 -14.73 -4.54
CA ILE A 80 -19.36 -13.56 -5.06
C ILE A 80 -19.22 -13.52 -6.59
N LYS A 81 -20.34 -13.62 -7.30
CA LYS A 81 -20.39 -13.64 -8.77
C LYS A 81 -21.00 -12.38 -9.38
N THR A 82 -21.43 -11.44 -8.55
CA THR A 82 -22.06 -10.20 -9.02
C THR A 82 -21.04 -9.37 -9.80
N PRO A 83 -21.27 -8.99 -11.07
CA PRO A 83 -20.32 -8.20 -11.83
C PRO A 83 -20.23 -6.78 -11.26
N SER A 84 -19.01 -6.21 -11.27
CA SER A 84 -18.77 -4.82 -10.94
C SER A 84 -18.27 -4.10 -12.19
N GLN A 85 -19.03 -3.10 -12.67
CA GLN A 85 -18.64 -2.33 -13.84
C GLN A 85 -17.76 -1.14 -13.45
N PHE A 86 -16.62 -0.98 -14.11
CA PHE A 86 -15.75 0.18 -13.92
C PHE A 86 -16.13 1.31 -14.87
N LEU A 87 -16.45 2.48 -14.31
CA LEU A 87 -16.85 3.69 -15.05
C LEU A 87 -15.84 4.85 -14.89
N GLY A 88 -14.74 4.62 -14.21
CA GLY A 88 -13.80 5.67 -13.82
C GLY A 88 -12.98 6.30 -14.94
N TYR A 89 -13.11 5.83 -16.19
CA TYR A 89 -12.58 6.54 -17.35
C TYR A 89 -13.53 7.63 -17.85
N GLU A 90 -14.82 7.54 -17.54
CA GLU A 90 -15.86 8.42 -18.05
C GLU A 90 -16.32 9.44 -16.99
N THR A 91 -16.37 9.03 -15.72
CA THR A 91 -16.90 9.86 -14.64
C THR A 91 -16.13 9.71 -13.33
N PHE A 92 -16.17 10.73 -12.49
CA PHE A 92 -15.66 10.72 -11.12
C PHE A 92 -16.75 10.50 -10.07
N GLU A 93 -18.00 10.46 -10.48
CA GLU A 93 -19.15 10.27 -9.61
C GLU A 93 -20.21 9.43 -10.33
N THR A 94 -20.81 8.47 -9.62
CA THR A 94 -21.89 7.65 -10.16
C THR A 94 -22.81 7.14 -9.04
N ASP A 95 -24.08 6.95 -9.35
CA ASP A 95 -24.95 6.18 -8.48
C ASP A 95 -24.62 4.71 -8.60
N ALA A 96 -24.67 4.01 -7.47
CA ALA A 96 -24.33 2.60 -7.37
C ALA A 96 -25.15 1.90 -6.29
N VAL A 97 -25.03 0.57 -6.24
CA VAL A 97 -25.62 -0.27 -5.20
C VAL A 97 -24.50 -1.06 -4.54
N ILE A 98 -24.47 -1.09 -3.20
CA ILE A 98 -23.59 -1.97 -2.44
C ILE A 98 -24.13 -3.39 -2.58
N THR A 99 -23.37 -4.26 -3.25
CA THR A 99 -23.81 -5.64 -3.49
C THR A 99 -23.36 -6.61 -2.41
N ASP A 100 -22.24 -6.34 -1.78
CA ASP A 100 -21.63 -7.21 -0.77
C ASP A 100 -20.84 -6.37 0.24
N ILE A 101 -20.92 -6.77 1.51
CA ILE A 101 -20.13 -6.19 2.62
C ILE A 101 -19.34 -7.32 3.28
N ILE A 102 -18.05 -7.10 3.53
CA ILE A 102 -17.15 -8.05 4.18
C ILE A 102 -16.52 -7.35 5.38
N LEU A 103 -16.76 -7.90 6.56
CA LEU A 103 -16.18 -7.45 7.83
C LEU A 103 -15.44 -8.63 8.46
N ASP A 104 -14.19 -8.41 8.87
CA ASP A 104 -13.33 -9.44 9.50
C ASP A 104 -13.25 -10.76 8.72
N GLY A 105 -13.30 -10.68 7.38
CA GLY A 105 -13.21 -11.83 6.49
C GLY A 105 -14.51 -12.61 6.30
N ALA A 106 -15.62 -12.16 6.89
CA ALA A 106 -16.95 -12.75 6.73
C ALA A 106 -17.89 -11.80 5.96
N ARG A 107 -18.76 -12.35 5.12
CA ARG A 107 -19.84 -11.59 4.50
C ARG A 107 -20.90 -11.26 5.55
N VAL A 108 -21.26 -9.98 5.62
CA VAL A 108 -22.27 -9.44 6.55
C VAL A 108 -23.33 -8.67 5.79
N SER A 109 -24.50 -8.47 6.41
CA SER A 109 -25.59 -7.70 5.83
C SER A 109 -25.52 -6.21 6.17
N SER A 110 -24.80 -5.86 7.24
CA SER A 110 -24.61 -4.46 7.67
C SER A 110 -23.29 -4.25 8.40
N ALA A 111 -22.89 -2.98 8.55
CA ALA A 111 -21.72 -2.55 9.31
C ALA A 111 -21.95 -1.17 9.92
N ASP A 112 -21.43 -0.94 11.12
CA ASP A 112 -21.65 0.25 11.93
C ASP A 112 -20.55 1.30 11.78
N ALA A 113 -20.83 2.51 12.23
CA ALA A 113 -19.88 3.61 12.28
C ALA A 113 -18.60 3.25 13.05
N GLY A 114 -17.44 3.60 12.50
CA GLY A 114 -16.11 3.29 13.04
C GLY A 114 -15.51 1.99 12.52
N GLU A 115 -16.29 1.11 11.89
CA GLU A 115 -15.78 -0.15 11.34
C GLU A 115 -15.03 0.07 10.02
N THR A 116 -14.00 -0.73 9.80
CA THR A 116 -13.30 -0.83 8.53
C THR A 116 -13.85 -2.02 7.76
N ILE A 117 -14.47 -1.75 6.64
CA ILE A 117 -15.14 -2.76 5.82
C ILE A 117 -14.48 -2.89 4.44
N HIS A 118 -14.66 -4.08 3.86
CA HIS A 118 -14.49 -4.27 2.42
C HIS A 118 -15.86 -4.44 1.79
N PHE A 119 -16.05 -3.85 0.63
CA PHE A 119 -17.35 -3.91 -0.04
C PHE A 119 -17.22 -3.86 -1.56
N ILE A 120 -18.26 -4.34 -2.22
CA ILE A 120 -18.36 -4.38 -3.68
C ILE A 120 -19.55 -3.53 -4.11
N LEU A 121 -19.38 -2.78 -5.19
CA LEU A 121 -20.44 -2.04 -5.86
C LEU A 121 -20.77 -2.72 -7.20
N ASN A 122 -22.04 -2.64 -7.62
CA ASN A 122 -22.46 -3.07 -8.96
C ASN A 122 -21.76 -2.29 -10.08
N GLN A 123 -21.43 -1.01 -9.83
CA GLN A 123 -20.63 -0.15 -10.69
C GLN A 123 -19.83 0.85 -9.87
N THR A 124 -18.65 1.25 -10.36
CA THR A 124 -17.75 2.11 -9.58
C THR A 124 -16.94 3.06 -10.47
N PRO A 125 -16.74 4.32 -10.05
CA PRO A 125 -15.80 5.24 -10.68
C PRO A 125 -14.39 5.10 -10.12
N PHE A 126 -14.17 4.30 -9.05
CA PHE A 126 -12.91 4.18 -8.34
C PHE A 126 -11.92 3.28 -9.09
N TYR A 127 -10.74 3.81 -9.41
CA TYR A 127 -9.65 3.06 -10.01
C TYR A 127 -8.99 2.17 -8.95
N ALA A 128 -8.88 0.90 -9.26
CA ALA A 128 -8.15 -0.06 -8.41
C ALA A 128 -6.65 0.04 -8.67
N VAL A 129 -5.83 -0.16 -7.61
CA VAL A 129 -4.38 -0.17 -7.74
C VAL A 129 -3.94 -1.08 -8.88
N SER A 130 -3.18 -0.53 -9.82
CA SER A 130 -2.69 -1.27 -11.00
C SER A 130 -1.57 -0.52 -11.70
N GLY A 131 -0.61 -1.25 -12.28
CA GLY A 131 0.45 -0.67 -13.12
C GLY A 131 1.31 0.38 -12.42
N GLY A 132 1.50 0.26 -11.12
CA GLY A 132 2.22 1.25 -10.31
C GLY A 132 1.42 2.48 -9.91
N GLN A 133 0.19 2.66 -10.41
CA GLN A 133 -0.70 3.71 -9.98
C GLN A 133 -1.44 3.29 -8.71
N VAL A 134 -1.47 4.18 -7.70
CA VAL A 134 -2.24 3.98 -6.47
C VAL A 134 -3.74 3.97 -6.74
N ALA A 135 -4.50 3.35 -5.83
CA ALA A 135 -5.96 3.38 -5.88
C ALA A 135 -6.52 4.78 -5.64
N ASP A 136 -7.73 5.00 -6.13
CA ASP A 136 -8.47 6.20 -5.79
C ASP A 136 -8.95 6.20 -4.34
N LYS A 137 -9.08 7.40 -3.82
CA LYS A 137 -9.75 7.70 -2.56
C LYS A 137 -10.97 8.59 -2.84
N GLY A 138 -11.92 8.58 -1.91
CA GLY A 138 -13.13 9.38 -2.01
C GLY A 138 -14.17 8.95 -1.00
N VAL A 139 -15.43 9.15 -1.31
CA VAL A 139 -16.54 8.83 -0.41
C VAL A 139 -17.64 8.04 -1.13
N ILE A 140 -18.31 7.20 -0.37
CA ILE A 140 -19.55 6.53 -0.74
C ILE A 140 -20.61 7.01 0.26
N THR A 141 -21.68 7.59 -0.22
CA THR A 141 -22.64 8.24 0.67
C THR A 141 -24.08 8.06 0.19
N ASN A 142 -24.99 8.13 1.16
CA ASN A 142 -26.41 8.38 0.96
C ASN A 142 -26.94 9.22 2.12
N ASP A 143 -28.29 9.36 2.26
CA ASP A 143 -28.91 10.16 3.34
C ASP A 143 -28.69 9.59 4.75
N HIS A 144 -28.22 8.34 4.88
CA HIS A 144 -28.18 7.61 6.15
C HIS A 144 -26.76 7.28 6.63
N PHE A 145 -25.77 7.19 5.72
CA PHE A 145 -24.40 6.86 6.08
C PHE A 145 -23.36 7.44 5.11
N GLU A 146 -22.12 7.45 5.55
CA GLU A 146 -20.95 7.78 4.72
C GLU A 146 -19.81 6.80 4.99
N ILE A 147 -19.15 6.37 3.91
CA ILE A 147 -17.93 5.54 3.93
C ILE A 147 -16.80 6.35 3.31
N ALA A 148 -15.70 6.55 4.04
CA ALA A 148 -14.46 7.07 3.47
C ALA A 148 -13.68 5.93 2.82
N VAL A 149 -13.57 5.95 1.50
CA VAL A 149 -12.80 4.95 0.74
C VAL A 149 -11.31 5.24 0.87
N THR A 150 -10.57 4.26 1.39
CA THR A 150 -9.12 4.36 1.65
C THR A 150 -8.28 3.62 0.63
N ASP A 151 -8.82 2.52 0.04
CA ASP A 151 -8.12 1.71 -0.95
C ASP A 151 -9.11 0.98 -1.86
N VAL A 152 -8.65 0.60 -3.06
CA VAL A 152 -9.40 -0.23 -4.01
C VAL A 152 -8.45 -1.18 -4.72
N ILE A 153 -8.76 -2.47 -4.69
CA ILE A 153 -7.98 -3.50 -5.38
C ILE A 153 -8.84 -4.27 -6.37
N LYS A 154 -8.20 -4.86 -7.38
CA LYS A 154 -8.86 -5.84 -8.24
C LYS A 154 -8.84 -7.20 -7.56
N ALA A 155 -10.02 -7.70 -7.21
CA ALA A 155 -10.17 -9.04 -6.66
C ALA A 155 -9.87 -10.12 -7.72
N PRO A 156 -9.52 -11.36 -7.33
CA PRO A 156 -9.21 -12.45 -8.26
C PRO A 156 -10.33 -12.77 -9.26
N ASN A 157 -11.57 -12.47 -8.91
CA ASN A 157 -12.75 -12.62 -9.77
C ASN A 157 -13.00 -11.42 -10.70
N GLY A 158 -12.09 -10.44 -10.74
CA GLY A 158 -12.17 -9.25 -11.59
C GLY A 158 -12.99 -8.10 -11.03
N GLN A 159 -13.59 -8.26 -9.86
CA GLN A 159 -14.37 -7.21 -9.19
C GLN A 159 -13.47 -6.15 -8.56
N HIS A 160 -14.03 -4.94 -8.36
CA HIS A 160 -13.40 -3.88 -7.60
C HIS A 160 -13.78 -4.03 -6.12
N LEU A 161 -12.82 -4.46 -5.30
CA LEU A 161 -12.98 -4.56 -3.86
C LEU A 161 -12.53 -3.25 -3.23
N HIS A 162 -13.48 -2.51 -2.68
CA HIS A 162 -13.23 -1.26 -1.98
C HIS A 162 -12.94 -1.54 -0.52
N THR A 163 -11.99 -0.82 0.07
CA THR A 163 -11.75 -0.76 1.50
C THR A 163 -12.14 0.62 2.00
N GLY A 164 -12.93 0.71 3.04
CA GLY A 164 -13.36 1.99 3.59
C GLY A 164 -13.68 1.93 5.07
N ILE A 165 -13.72 3.11 5.68
CA ILE A 165 -14.10 3.30 7.08
C ILE A 165 -15.48 3.94 7.10
N VAL A 166 -16.43 3.34 7.81
CA VAL A 166 -17.76 3.91 8.01
C VAL A 166 -17.63 5.15 8.91
N GLN A 167 -17.91 6.34 8.38
CA GLN A 167 -17.75 7.60 9.11
C GLN A 167 -18.90 7.88 10.04
N PHE A 168 -20.12 7.60 9.59
CA PHE A 168 -21.34 7.66 10.39
C PHE A 168 -22.41 6.75 9.80
N GLY A 169 -23.44 6.45 10.60
CA GLY A 169 -24.60 5.64 10.23
C GLY A 169 -24.31 4.16 10.20
N GLU A 170 -25.25 3.40 9.68
CA GLU A 170 -25.18 1.96 9.46
C GLU A 170 -25.24 1.68 7.95
N VAL A 171 -24.20 1.05 7.42
CA VAL A 171 -24.12 0.61 6.02
C VAL A 171 -24.90 -0.69 5.88
N GLN A 172 -25.74 -0.81 4.85
CA GLN A 172 -26.53 -2.01 4.58
C GLN A 172 -26.28 -2.55 3.17
N GLU A 173 -26.28 -3.88 3.05
CA GLU A 173 -26.27 -4.57 1.75
C GLU A 173 -27.52 -4.15 0.94
N SER A 174 -27.37 -4.02 -0.37
CA SER A 174 -28.40 -3.54 -1.30
C SER A 174 -28.77 -2.06 -1.17
N ALA A 175 -28.04 -1.27 -0.38
CA ALA A 175 -28.26 0.16 -0.28
C ALA A 175 -27.88 0.89 -1.58
N ASN A 176 -28.73 1.83 -2.01
CA ASN A 176 -28.38 2.79 -3.06
C ASN A 176 -27.46 3.86 -2.48
N VAL A 177 -26.43 4.20 -3.24
CA VAL A 177 -25.38 5.14 -2.82
C VAL A 177 -24.89 5.96 -4.00
N THR A 178 -24.34 7.13 -3.71
CA THR A 178 -23.53 7.90 -4.64
C THR A 178 -22.06 7.65 -4.34
N ALA A 179 -21.32 7.14 -5.33
CA ALA A 179 -19.88 6.86 -5.27
C ALA A 179 -19.10 8.02 -5.90
N LYS A 180 -18.28 8.72 -5.11
CA LYS A 180 -17.59 9.94 -5.53
C LYS A 180 -16.09 9.87 -5.25
N VAL A 181 -15.29 9.90 -6.33
CA VAL A 181 -13.82 9.93 -6.29
C VAL A 181 -13.33 11.33 -5.92
N ASN A 182 -12.23 11.43 -5.18
CA ASN A 182 -11.51 12.68 -5.01
C ASN A 182 -10.92 13.10 -6.38
N SER A 183 -11.66 13.92 -7.10
CA SER A 183 -11.35 14.32 -8.47
C SER A 183 -10.06 15.14 -8.57
N GLN A 184 -9.69 15.89 -7.52
CA GLN A 184 -8.45 16.65 -7.47
C GLN A 184 -7.23 15.71 -7.40
N ALA A 185 -7.26 14.73 -6.50
CA ALA A 185 -6.21 13.73 -6.39
C ALA A 185 -6.09 12.90 -7.68
N ARG A 186 -7.22 12.42 -8.23
CA ARG A 186 -7.24 11.65 -9.48
C ARG A 186 -6.62 12.43 -10.65
N LYS A 187 -6.96 13.70 -10.81
CA LYS A 187 -6.38 14.54 -11.88
C LYS A 187 -4.87 14.72 -11.71
N ALA A 188 -4.37 14.85 -10.47
CA ALA A 188 -2.94 14.90 -10.20
C ALA A 188 -2.26 13.56 -10.54
N ILE A 189 -2.84 12.43 -10.11
CA ILE A 189 -2.36 11.08 -10.45
C ILE A 189 -2.29 10.87 -11.96
N MET A 190 -3.32 11.24 -12.71
CA MET A 190 -3.35 11.12 -14.18
C MET A 190 -2.22 11.89 -14.85
N LYS A 191 -1.92 13.12 -14.38
CA LYS A 191 -0.78 13.91 -14.87
C LYS A 191 0.55 13.24 -14.55
N ASN A 192 0.73 12.75 -13.34
CA ASN A 192 1.93 12.06 -12.90
C ASN A 192 2.13 10.75 -13.65
N HIS A 193 1.07 10.01 -13.95
CA HIS A 193 1.12 8.80 -14.76
C HIS A 193 1.64 9.11 -16.18
N SER A 194 1.09 10.13 -16.84
CA SER A 194 1.57 10.57 -18.15
C SER A 194 3.03 11.07 -18.10
N ALA A 195 3.40 11.79 -17.03
CA ALA A 195 4.77 12.27 -16.83
C ALA A 195 5.77 11.12 -16.70
N THR A 196 5.38 10.00 -16.07
CA THR A 196 6.22 8.79 -15.97
C THR A 196 6.54 8.22 -17.36
N HIS A 197 5.57 8.13 -18.24
CA HIS A 197 5.78 7.66 -19.61
C HIS A 197 6.67 8.61 -20.43
N LEU A 198 6.45 9.92 -20.31
CA LEU A 198 7.29 10.92 -20.96
C LEU A 198 8.74 10.87 -20.47
N LEU A 199 8.93 10.74 -19.15
CA LEU A 199 10.26 10.59 -18.57
C LEU A 199 10.96 9.34 -19.11
N HIS A 200 10.26 8.20 -19.15
CA HIS A 200 10.85 6.96 -19.65
C HIS A 200 11.25 7.08 -21.14
N ALA A 201 10.39 7.69 -21.96
CA ALA A 201 10.70 7.95 -23.37
C ALA A 201 11.92 8.87 -23.53
N ALA A 202 12.00 9.95 -22.74
CA ALA A 202 13.14 10.86 -22.74
C ALA A 202 14.45 10.16 -22.31
N LEU A 203 14.40 9.33 -21.27
CA LEU A 203 15.56 8.56 -20.82
C LEU A 203 16.06 7.60 -21.92
N LYS A 204 15.16 6.89 -22.61
CA LYS A 204 15.52 6.06 -23.76
C LYS A 204 16.18 6.85 -24.88
N THR A 205 15.62 8.01 -25.20
CA THR A 205 16.16 8.87 -26.27
C THR A 205 17.56 9.39 -25.95
N VAL A 206 17.82 9.75 -24.68
CA VAL A 206 19.09 10.38 -24.26
C VAL A 206 20.16 9.35 -23.91
N LEU A 207 19.78 8.27 -23.22
CA LEU A 207 20.72 7.29 -22.67
C LEU A 207 20.82 6.01 -23.52
N GLY A 208 19.82 5.72 -24.34
CA GLY A 208 19.78 4.57 -25.24
C GLY A 208 18.69 3.54 -24.91
N GLU A 209 18.47 2.62 -25.84
CA GLU A 209 17.40 1.61 -25.79
C GLU A 209 17.53 0.58 -24.63
N HIS A 210 18.71 0.48 -24.03
CA HIS A 210 18.98 -0.41 -22.88
C HIS A 210 18.30 0.05 -21.59
N VAL A 211 17.80 1.28 -21.53
CA VAL A 211 17.07 1.81 -20.37
C VAL A 211 15.72 1.13 -20.25
N ASN A 212 15.57 0.30 -19.21
CA ASN A 212 14.35 -0.44 -18.95
C ASN A 212 13.74 -0.02 -17.59
N GLN A 213 12.42 0.16 -17.58
CA GLN A 213 11.68 0.42 -16.36
C GLN A 213 11.47 -0.88 -15.59
N ALA A 214 11.99 -0.96 -14.35
CA ALA A 214 11.80 -2.10 -13.46
C ALA A 214 10.51 -2.00 -12.64
N GLY A 215 10.02 -0.78 -12.40
CA GLY A 215 8.79 -0.52 -11.67
C GLY A 215 8.46 0.96 -11.60
N SER A 216 7.27 1.28 -11.13
CA SER A 216 6.84 2.66 -10.87
C SER A 216 5.91 2.73 -9.67
N LEU A 217 5.86 3.91 -9.04
CA LEU A 217 4.83 4.29 -8.10
C LEU A 217 4.33 5.67 -8.51
N VAL A 218 3.02 5.77 -8.78
CA VAL A 218 2.38 7.00 -9.22
C VAL A 218 1.28 7.36 -8.23
N ASP A 219 1.48 8.45 -7.51
CA ASP A 219 0.51 9.02 -6.57
C ASP A 219 0.16 10.47 -6.94
N SER A 220 -0.63 11.16 -6.10
CA SER A 220 -1.06 12.52 -6.35
C SER A 220 0.05 13.57 -6.17
N GLU A 221 1.12 13.23 -5.46
CA GLU A 221 2.21 14.16 -5.14
C GLU A 221 3.36 14.03 -6.13
N ARG A 222 3.71 12.80 -6.53
CA ARG A 222 4.87 12.52 -7.38
C ARG A 222 4.76 11.21 -8.15
N PRO A 223 5.38 11.12 -9.32
CA PRO A 223 5.73 9.85 -9.95
C PRO A 223 7.11 9.38 -9.45
N VAL A 224 7.24 8.10 -9.17
CA VAL A 224 8.55 7.44 -8.94
C VAL A 224 8.72 6.40 -10.03
N SER A 225 9.88 6.39 -10.67
CA SER A 225 10.26 5.38 -11.66
C SER A 225 11.55 4.70 -11.22
N TYR A 226 11.50 3.39 -11.14
CA TYR A 226 12.68 2.55 -10.90
C TYR A 226 13.21 2.08 -12.26
N THR A 227 14.39 2.54 -12.63
CA THR A 227 15.05 2.19 -13.89
C THR A 227 16.36 1.49 -13.63
N HIS A 228 16.67 0.48 -14.44
CA HIS A 228 18.01 -0.09 -14.56
C HIS A 228 18.72 0.56 -15.75
N LEU A 229 19.92 1.04 -15.48
CA LEU A 229 20.86 1.64 -16.44
C LEU A 229 21.93 0.63 -16.83
#